data_c2253d7ace52e3f5a0318ccf153ebe10
#
_entry.id   c2253d7ace52e3f5a0318ccf153ebe10
#
_cell.length_a   1.000
_cell.length_b   1.000
_cell.length_c   1.000
_cell.angle_alpha   90.00
_cell.angle_beta   90.00
_cell.angle_gamma   90.00
#
_symmetry.space_group_name_H-M   'P 1'
#
loop_
_entity.id
_entity.type
_entity.pdbx_description
1 polymer ?
#
loop_
_entity_poly.entity_id
_entity_poly.type
_entity_poly.pdbx_seq_one_letter_code
_entity_poly.pdbx_strand_id
1 'polypeptide(L)'
;GKRLESLMNKVNNHNETFVGELAFFNDYTYFVQDKSLYEKETSPINSEGTFSGTTDALRHGASFRAKYQSVFGDDEVLNVFTSNSGRCHETLKYFARGFMGDEYSDETVNFYVISEGEQMGANSLTPRDACVNYDSDVNDDIIAQYDMSFLATARDRIVAGNDFNLTTTDVQNMFQWCAYEINVRGASPVCDLFTNEEFIRYSYYIDVSTYYSNSFGNNMTATAAAPYLNATLQFLKQEDPDFKVLLAFTHDTDLELFHSALGLLEPEHDLPTDHVPFPSPYSHVQATPQGARIVTEKYSCSGKSYVRYLLNDAVVPIKTCQDGPGFSCEFSKYESYIELRLEGKDYAAQCGISADVPAAVSFLWDYKTANYTAADIDS
;
A
#
# COMPACT_ATOMS: atom_id res chain seq x y z
N GLY A 1 -13.54 -7.47 -7.52
CA GLY A 1 -14.42 -7.72 -8.69
C GLY A 1 -15.56 -8.68 -8.40
N LYS A 2 -15.33 -9.98 -8.19
CA LYS A 2 -16.36 -11.03 -8.05
C LYS A 2 -17.42 -10.75 -6.96
N ARG A 3 -17.02 -10.22 -5.81
CA ARG A 3 -17.97 -9.89 -4.71
C ARG A 3 -18.94 -8.80 -5.10
N LEU A 4 -18.47 -7.73 -5.74
CA LEU A 4 -19.30 -6.62 -6.20
C LEU A 4 -20.17 -7.04 -7.39
N GLU A 5 -19.66 -7.90 -8.28
CA GLU A 5 -20.47 -8.47 -9.35
C GLU A 5 -21.62 -9.33 -8.80
N SER A 6 -21.35 -10.16 -7.79
CA SER A 6 -22.40 -10.95 -7.13
C SER A 6 -23.51 -10.07 -6.57
N LEU A 7 -23.14 -8.96 -5.94
CA LEU A 7 -24.10 -7.99 -5.41
C LEU A 7 -24.87 -7.29 -6.53
N MET A 8 -24.20 -6.86 -7.61
CA MET A 8 -24.88 -6.27 -8.77
C MET A 8 -25.83 -7.27 -9.44
N ASN A 9 -25.46 -8.55 -9.48
CA ASN A 9 -26.37 -9.59 -10.00
C ASN A 9 -27.61 -9.74 -9.11
N LYS A 10 -27.51 -9.60 -7.78
CA LYS A 10 -28.71 -9.55 -6.90
C LYS A 10 -29.60 -8.36 -7.26
N VAL A 11 -29.03 -7.19 -7.47
CA VAL A 11 -29.76 -5.97 -7.88
C VAL A 11 -30.47 -6.20 -9.22
N ASN A 12 -29.76 -6.72 -10.23
CA ASN A 12 -30.32 -6.97 -11.57
C ASN A 12 -31.42 -8.05 -11.60
N ASN A 13 -31.38 -8.99 -10.67
CA ASN A 13 -32.37 -10.07 -10.57
C ASN A 13 -33.58 -9.69 -9.70
N HIS A 14 -33.60 -8.50 -9.11
CA HIS A 14 -34.74 -7.99 -8.38
C HIS A 14 -35.84 -7.60 -9.38
N ASN A 15 -37.04 -8.14 -9.21
CA ASN A 15 -38.12 -7.97 -10.19
C ASN A 15 -39.02 -6.77 -9.91
N GLU A 16 -38.89 -6.14 -8.75
CA GLU A 16 -39.72 -5.01 -8.33
C GLU A 16 -38.93 -3.70 -8.44
N THR A 17 -39.66 -2.60 -8.54
CA THR A 17 -39.05 -1.28 -8.51
C THR A 17 -38.56 -0.96 -7.10
N PHE A 18 -37.30 -0.62 -6.97
CA PHE A 18 -36.72 -0.19 -5.71
C PHE A 18 -37.33 1.15 -5.24
N VAL A 19 -37.51 1.26 -3.94
CA VAL A 19 -38.00 2.50 -3.29
C VAL A 19 -37.03 2.94 -2.19
N GLY A 20 -37.22 4.15 -1.67
CA GLY A 20 -36.38 4.68 -0.58
C GLY A 20 -34.91 4.81 -0.96
N GLU A 21 -34.03 4.39 -0.08
CA GLU A 21 -32.58 4.53 -0.27
C GLU A 21 -32.05 3.75 -1.47
N LEU A 22 -32.69 2.65 -1.85
CA LEU A 22 -32.30 1.83 -3.01
C LEU A 22 -32.88 2.31 -4.34
N ALA A 23 -33.72 3.36 -4.36
CA ALA A 23 -34.40 3.81 -5.58
C ALA A 23 -33.46 4.16 -6.74
N PHE A 24 -32.23 4.58 -6.47
CA PHE A 24 -31.25 4.90 -7.50
C PHE A 24 -30.86 3.67 -8.35
N PHE A 25 -31.00 2.44 -7.84
CA PHE A 25 -30.72 1.23 -8.60
C PHE A 25 -31.66 1.01 -9.79
N ASN A 26 -32.83 1.67 -9.82
CA ASN A 26 -33.75 1.55 -10.93
C ASN A 26 -33.15 2.06 -12.25
N ASP A 27 -32.28 3.08 -12.17
CA ASP A 27 -31.62 3.72 -13.31
C ASP A 27 -30.09 3.56 -13.26
N TYR A 28 -29.58 2.69 -12.37
CA TYR A 28 -28.16 2.56 -12.13
C TYR A 28 -27.46 1.74 -13.21
N THR A 29 -26.37 2.26 -13.71
CA THR A 29 -25.44 1.53 -14.58
C THR A 29 -24.18 1.15 -13.80
N TYR A 30 -23.88 -0.14 -13.76
CA TYR A 30 -22.68 -0.62 -13.06
C TYR A 30 -21.41 0.03 -13.59
N PHE A 31 -20.51 0.42 -12.68
CA PHE A 31 -19.32 1.16 -13.04
C PHE A 31 -18.27 0.31 -13.78
N VAL A 32 -18.34 -1.02 -13.73
CA VAL A 32 -17.51 -1.92 -14.54
C VAL A 32 -18.27 -2.36 -15.76
N GLN A 33 -17.81 -1.95 -16.95
CA GLN A 33 -18.48 -2.23 -18.22
C GLN A 33 -18.06 -3.56 -18.82
N ASP A 34 -16.78 -3.92 -18.68
CA ASP A 34 -16.22 -5.17 -19.21
C ASP A 34 -15.88 -6.14 -18.08
N LYS A 35 -16.74 -7.14 -17.92
CA LYS A 35 -16.60 -8.16 -16.88
C LYS A 35 -15.42 -9.10 -17.07
N SER A 36 -14.90 -9.23 -18.31
CA SER A 36 -13.73 -10.05 -18.61
C SER A 36 -12.46 -9.50 -17.96
N LEU A 37 -12.49 -8.24 -17.54
CA LEU A 37 -11.37 -7.54 -16.93
C LEU A 37 -11.40 -7.51 -15.38
N TYR A 38 -12.40 -8.14 -14.75
CA TYR A 38 -12.47 -8.19 -13.28
C TYR A 38 -11.28 -8.86 -12.60
N GLU A 39 -10.73 -9.88 -13.24
CA GLU A 39 -9.59 -10.64 -12.73
C GLU A 39 -8.27 -9.90 -13.01
N LYS A 40 -8.29 -8.91 -13.88
CA LYS A 40 -7.13 -8.10 -14.22
C LYS A 40 -7.12 -6.87 -13.33
N GLU A 41 -6.05 -6.72 -12.58
CA GLU A 41 -5.84 -5.58 -11.70
C GLU A 41 -5.67 -4.28 -12.48
N THR A 42 -5.25 -4.38 -13.75
CA THR A 42 -5.08 -3.29 -14.71
C THR A 42 -6.20 -3.32 -15.75
N SER A 43 -7.41 -2.95 -15.36
CA SER A 43 -8.49 -2.78 -16.33
C SER A 43 -8.35 -1.46 -17.08
N PRO A 44 -8.47 -1.43 -18.44
CA PRO A 44 -8.49 -0.18 -19.21
C PRO A 44 -9.56 0.81 -18.71
N ILE A 45 -10.70 0.32 -18.24
CA ILE A 45 -11.78 1.16 -17.69
C ILE A 45 -11.32 1.89 -16.42
N ASN A 46 -10.51 1.24 -15.58
CA ASN A 46 -9.91 1.84 -14.40
C ASN A 46 -8.63 2.62 -14.74
N SER A 47 -8.13 2.52 -15.96
CA SER A 47 -6.90 3.15 -16.44
C SER A 47 -7.14 4.43 -17.24
N GLU A 48 -8.36 4.64 -17.73
CA GLU A 48 -8.72 5.75 -18.59
C GLU A 48 -9.66 6.71 -17.85
N GLY A 49 -9.20 7.91 -17.59
CA GLY A 49 -10.02 8.94 -16.99
C GLY A 49 -9.30 9.74 -15.91
N THR A 50 -9.97 10.79 -15.49
CA THR A 50 -9.40 11.81 -14.58
C THR A 50 -9.11 11.25 -13.19
N PHE A 51 -9.85 10.23 -12.76
CA PHE A 51 -9.76 9.63 -11.42
C PHE A 51 -9.04 8.29 -11.42
N SER A 52 -8.53 7.84 -12.57
CA SER A 52 -7.84 6.56 -12.65
C SER A 52 -6.49 6.57 -11.92
N GLY A 53 -6.11 5.42 -11.36
CA GLY A 53 -4.81 5.24 -10.71
C GLY A 53 -3.62 5.52 -11.65
N THR A 54 -3.77 5.25 -12.94
CA THR A 54 -2.75 5.58 -13.96
C THR A 54 -2.52 7.07 -14.11
N THR A 55 -3.60 7.87 -14.09
CA THR A 55 -3.51 9.35 -14.10
C THR A 55 -2.83 9.86 -12.83
N ASP A 56 -3.16 9.31 -11.68
CA ASP A 56 -2.51 9.67 -10.42
C ASP A 56 -1.05 9.28 -10.40
N ALA A 57 -0.69 8.09 -10.88
CA ALA A 57 0.70 7.66 -10.99
C ALA A 57 1.52 8.59 -11.90
N LEU A 58 0.96 9.00 -13.04
CA LEU A 58 1.61 9.94 -13.97
C LEU A 58 1.83 11.32 -13.32
N ARG A 59 0.80 11.88 -12.67
CA ARG A 59 0.91 13.16 -11.93
C ARG A 59 1.95 13.07 -10.82
N HIS A 60 1.99 11.94 -10.14
CA HIS A 60 2.92 11.67 -9.06
C HIS A 60 4.36 11.66 -9.57
N GLY A 61 4.62 10.94 -10.67
CA GLY A 61 5.93 10.94 -11.33
C GLY A 61 6.41 12.36 -11.69
N ALA A 62 5.54 13.15 -12.31
CA ALA A 62 5.85 14.54 -12.67
C ALA A 62 6.16 15.42 -11.43
N SER A 63 5.40 15.24 -10.35
CA SER A 63 5.64 15.95 -9.08
C SER A 63 6.97 15.56 -8.45
N PHE A 64 7.33 14.28 -8.51
CA PHE A 64 8.61 13.77 -8.01
C PHE A 64 9.78 14.30 -8.83
N ARG A 65 9.69 14.31 -10.17
CA ARG A 65 10.71 14.91 -11.03
C ARG A 65 10.96 16.37 -10.66
N ALA A 66 9.90 17.16 -10.52
CA ALA A 66 10.00 18.56 -10.14
C ALA A 66 10.68 18.75 -8.76
N LYS A 67 10.36 17.90 -7.79
CA LYS A 67 10.93 17.95 -6.43
C LYS A 67 12.39 17.52 -6.38
N TYR A 68 12.78 16.49 -7.14
CA TYR A 68 14.09 15.86 -7.07
C TYR A 68 14.98 16.14 -8.31
N GLN A 69 14.63 17.11 -9.14
CA GLN A 69 15.38 17.47 -10.34
C GLN A 69 16.87 17.77 -10.07
N SER A 70 17.19 18.36 -8.92
CA SER A 70 18.59 18.64 -8.55
C SER A 70 19.40 17.39 -8.19
N VAL A 71 18.73 16.27 -7.95
CA VAL A 71 19.36 14.99 -7.58
C VAL A 71 19.45 14.06 -8.80
N PHE A 72 18.44 14.07 -9.66
CA PHE A 72 18.38 13.30 -10.90
C PHE A 72 18.78 14.20 -12.08
N GLY A 73 19.92 13.90 -12.71
CA GLY A 73 20.45 14.68 -13.85
C GLY A 73 19.63 14.48 -15.14
N ASP A 74 19.84 15.38 -16.10
CA ASP A 74 19.07 15.35 -17.37
C ASP A 74 19.47 14.17 -18.28
N ASP A 75 20.71 13.65 -18.15
CA ASP A 75 21.22 12.51 -18.95
C ASP A 75 21.21 11.18 -18.16
N GLU A 76 20.60 11.15 -16.98
CA GLU A 76 20.57 9.91 -16.18
C GLU A 76 19.50 8.94 -16.66
N VAL A 77 19.86 7.65 -16.72
CA VAL A 77 18.92 6.57 -16.94
C VAL A 77 18.19 6.24 -15.64
N LEU A 78 16.87 6.22 -15.70
CA LEU A 78 16.03 5.90 -14.56
C LEU A 78 15.98 4.39 -14.35
N ASN A 79 16.57 3.89 -13.27
CA ASN A 79 16.48 2.50 -12.86
C ASN A 79 15.34 2.34 -11.85
N VAL A 80 14.37 1.48 -12.15
CA VAL A 80 13.16 1.31 -11.35
C VAL A 80 12.89 -0.15 -11.07
N PHE A 81 12.49 -0.45 -9.84
CA PHE A 81 12.19 -1.78 -9.35
C PHE A 81 10.70 -1.93 -9.09
N THR A 82 10.12 -3.06 -9.45
CA THR A 82 8.71 -3.37 -9.17
C THR A 82 8.55 -4.84 -8.84
N SER A 83 7.56 -5.17 -8.04
CA SER A 83 7.08 -6.54 -7.96
C SER A 83 6.49 -6.98 -9.31
N ASN A 84 6.33 -8.29 -9.52
CA ASN A 84 5.74 -8.80 -10.75
C ASN A 84 4.20 -8.77 -10.76
N SER A 85 3.57 -8.18 -9.77
CA SER A 85 2.13 -7.90 -9.81
C SER A 85 1.79 -6.88 -10.88
N GLY A 86 0.78 -7.18 -11.70
CA GLY A 86 0.36 -6.33 -12.82
C GLY A 86 0.03 -4.90 -12.39
N ARG A 87 -0.64 -4.71 -11.23
CA ARG A 87 -0.98 -3.37 -10.71
C ARG A 87 0.27 -2.56 -10.29
N CYS A 88 1.26 -3.20 -9.68
CA CYS A 88 2.49 -2.52 -9.30
C CYS A 88 3.30 -2.11 -10.54
N HIS A 89 3.44 -3.02 -11.50
CA HIS A 89 4.13 -2.78 -12.76
C HIS A 89 3.45 -1.66 -13.58
N GLU A 90 2.13 -1.68 -13.69
CA GLU A 90 1.39 -0.64 -14.41
C GLU A 90 1.49 0.72 -13.72
N THR A 91 1.41 0.77 -12.40
CA THR A 91 1.62 1.99 -11.62
C THR A 91 3.00 2.57 -11.86
N LEU A 92 4.04 1.73 -11.79
CA LEU A 92 5.42 2.13 -12.09
C LEU A 92 5.56 2.73 -13.48
N LYS A 93 4.99 2.09 -14.48
CA LYS A 93 5.06 2.50 -15.88
C LYS A 93 4.51 3.90 -16.12
N TYR A 94 3.35 4.22 -15.52
CA TYR A 94 2.77 5.56 -15.60
C TYR A 94 3.52 6.57 -14.74
N PHE A 95 4.03 6.17 -13.59
CA PHE A 95 4.92 7.01 -12.79
C PHE A 95 6.19 7.38 -13.56
N ALA A 96 6.86 6.40 -14.18
CA ALA A 96 8.07 6.62 -14.96
C ALA A 96 7.82 7.56 -16.15
N ARG A 97 6.67 7.42 -16.83
CA ARG A 97 6.25 8.36 -17.87
C ARG A 97 6.08 9.78 -17.36
N GLY A 98 5.45 9.93 -16.20
CA GLY A 98 5.31 11.24 -15.56
C GLY A 98 6.65 11.83 -15.11
N PHE A 99 7.54 10.99 -14.59
CA PHE A 99 8.85 11.39 -14.11
C PHE A 99 9.78 11.82 -15.24
N MET A 100 9.83 11.05 -16.35
CA MET A 100 10.71 11.33 -17.49
C MET A 100 10.09 12.33 -18.49
N GLY A 101 8.76 12.47 -18.50
CA GLY A 101 8.08 13.35 -19.45
C GLY A 101 8.39 12.98 -20.90
N ASP A 102 8.81 13.95 -21.70
CA ASP A 102 9.15 13.77 -23.13
C ASP A 102 10.41 12.91 -23.34
N GLU A 103 11.22 12.70 -22.30
CA GLU A 103 12.44 11.88 -22.33
C GLU A 103 12.13 10.38 -22.11
N TYR A 104 10.88 10.00 -21.84
CA TYR A 104 10.51 8.62 -21.59
C TYR A 104 10.71 7.73 -22.82
N SER A 105 11.59 6.74 -22.70
CA SER A 105 11.86 5.75 -23.74
C SER A 105 12.47 4.47 -23.12
N ASP A 106 12.57 3.40 -23.89
CA ASP A 106 13.24 2.16 -23.49
C ASP A 106 14.76 2.35 -23.31
N GLU A 107 15.33 3.44 -23.78
CA GLU A 107 16.76 3.78 -23.60
C GLU A 107 17.00 4.58 -22.30
N THR A 108 15.98 5.24 -21.79
CA THR A 108 16.08 6.15 -20.64
C THR A 108 15.47 5.59 -19.36
N VAL A 109 14.72 4.47 -19.44
CA VAL A 109 14.11 3.80 -18.27
C VAL A 109 14.39 2.31 -18.31
N ASN A 110 15.05 1.79 -17.29
CA ASN A 110 15.24 0.37 -17.08
C ASN A 110 14.28 -0.17 -16.02
N PHE A 111 13.48 -1.16 -16.39
CA PHE A 111 12.55 -1.84 -15.51
C PHE A 111 13.16 -3.14 -14.99
N TYR A 112 13.25 -3.27 -13.67
CA TYR A 112 13.66 -4.49 -12.98
C TYR A 112 12.44 -5.07 -12.29
N VAL A 113 11.96 -6.22 -12.79
CA VAL A 113 10.78 -6.91 -12.27
C VAL A 113 11.23 -7.98 -11.29
N ILE A 114 10.93 -7.76 -10.02
CA ILE A 114 11.31 -8.65 -8.91
C ILE A 114 10.14 -9.59 -8.63
N SER A 115 10.38 -10.89 -8.71
CA SER A 115 9.35 -11.89 -8.47
C SER A 115 8.86 -11.85 -7.01
N GLU A 116 7.56 -12.07 -6.83
CA GLU A 116 6.91 -12.27 -5.52
C GLU A 116 6.98 -13.74 -5.06
N GLY A 117 7.53 -14.63 -5.89
CA GLY A 117 7.59 -16.05 -5.57
C GLY A 117 8.44 -16.36 -4.34
N GLU A 118 8.02 -17.37 -3.57
CA GLU A 118 8.67 -17.81 -2.32
C GLU A 118 10.17 -18.10 -2.47
N GLN A 119 10.61 -18.51 -3.68
CA GLN A 119 12.02 -18.78 -3.99
C GLN A 119 12.91 -17.54 -3.92
N MET A 120 12.32 -16.34 -3.96
CA MET A 120 13.05 -15.08 -3.82
C MET A 120 13.42 -14.76 -2.38
N GLY A 121 12.73 -15.33 -1.42
CA GLY A 121 13.01 -15.10 -0.01
C GLY A 121 12.99 -13.62 0.35
N ALA A 122 14.04 -13.18 1.03
CA ALA A 122 14.26 -11.78 1.35
C ALA A 122 14.65 -10.92 0.15
N ASN A 123 15.11 -11.53 -0.97
CA ASN A 123 15.50 -10.81 -2.19
C ASN A 123 14.26 -10.46 -3.04
N SER A 124 13.25 -9.90 -2.41
CA SER A 124 11.96 -9.55 -2.99
C SER A 124 11.48 -8.20 -2.46
N LEU A 125 10.49 -7.61 -3.15
CA LEU A 125 9.73 -6.45 -2.67
C LEU A 125 8.53 -6.88 -1.81
N THR A 126 8.27 -8.20 -1.71
CA THR A 126 7.24 -8.83 -0.88
C THR A 126 7.85 -9.94 0.00
N PRO A 127 8.84 -9.65 0.86
CA PRO A 127 9.59 -10.69 1.59
C PRO A 127 8.71 -11.50 2.56
N ARG A 128 7.51 -11.02 2.90
CA ARG A 128 6.53 -11.74 3.72
C ARG A 128 6.02 -13.01 3.03
N ASP A 129 5.96 -13.03 1.69
CA ASP A 129 5.39 -14.17 0.94
C ASP A 129 6.26 -15.43 1.04
N ALA A 130 7.56 -15.26 1.25
CA ALA A 130 8.48 -16.37 1.54
C ALA A 130 8.61 -16.69 3.05
N CYS A 131 8.03 -15.86 3.91
CA CYS A 131 8.12 -16.02 5.37
C CYS A 131 7.08 -17.05 5.86
N VAL A 132 7.45 -18.32 5.92
CA VAL A 132 6.55 -19.45 6.25
C VAL A 132 5.81 -19.25 7.57
N ASN A 133 6.47 -18.64 8.55
CA ASN A 133 5.91 -18.40 9.88
C ASN A 133 5.13 -17.08 9.97
N TYR A 134 5.03 -16.32 8.88
CA TYR A 134 4.18 -15.13 8.84
C TYR A 134 2.73 -15.55 8.65
N ASP A 135 1.88 -15.17 9.59
CA ASP A 135 0.46 -15.43 9.55
C ASP A 135 -0.30 -14.12 9.77
N SER A 136 -1.01 -13.66 8.74
CA SER A 136 -1.85 -12.46 8.81
C SER A 136 -3.10 -12.66 9.66
N ASP A 137 -3.50 -13.91 9.89
CA ASP A 137 -4.74 -14.27 10.56
C ASP A 137 -4.51 -14.60 12.06
N VAL A 138 -3.24 -14.50 12.51
CA VAL A 138 -2.82 -14.87 13.88
C VAL A 138 -3.63 -14.16 14.99
N ASN A 139 -4.18 -12.99 14.70
CA ASN A 139 -4.96 -12.17 15.64
C ASN A 139 -6.44 -12.02 15.23
N ASP A 140 -6.99 -12.92 14.42
CA ASP A 140 -8.40 -12.86 13.98
C ASP A 140 -9.38 -12.88 15.15
N ASP A 141 -9.05 -13.55 16.24
CA ASP A 141 -9.83 -13.58 17.46
C ASP A 141 -9.89 -12.20 18.16
N ILE A 142 -8.84 -11.38 18.05
CA ILE A 142 -8.81 -10.01 18.54
C ILE A 142 -9.65 -9.12 17.63
N ILE A 143 -9.46 -9.22 16.31
CA ILE A 143 -10.21 -8.46 15.30
C ILE A 143 -11.71 -8.72 15.42
N ALA A 144 -12.09 -9.97 15.65
CA ALA A 144 -13.48 -10.39 15.81
C ALA A 144 -14.19 -9.80 17.05
N GLN A 145 -13.46 -9.23 18.00
CA GLN A 145 -14.03 -8.55 19.17
C GLN A 145 -14.61 -7.16 18.80
N TYR A 146 -14.22 -6.59 17.64
CA TYR A 146 -14.77 -5.32 17.23
C TYR A 146 -16.26 -5.44 16.85
N ASP A 147 -17.09 -4.56 17.42
CA ASP A 147 -18.54 -4.61 17.22
C ASP A 147 -18.95 -4.12 15.81
N MET A 148 -19.29 -5.08 14.95
CA MET A 148 -19.82 -4.87 13.60
C MET A 148 -21.36 -4.86 13.53
N SER A 149 -22.07 -4.79 14.67
CA SER A 149 -23.55 -4.81 14.70
C SER A 149 -24.21 -3.67 13.95
N PHE A 150 -23.48 -2.53 13.75
CA PHE A 150 -23.96 -1.40 12.94
C PHE A 150 -24.27 -1.79 11.49
N LEU A 151 -23.62 -2.84 10.94
CA LEU A 151 -23.92 -3.33 9.58
C LEU A 151 -25.36 -3.89 9.49
N ALA A 152 -25.86 -4.54 10.54
CA ALA A 152 -27.22 -5.01 10.58
C ALA A 152 -28.22 -3.83 10.63
N THR A 153 -27.93 -2.82 11.43
CA THR A 153 -28.73 -1.60 11.51
C THR A 153 -28.75 -0.84 10.18
N ALA A 154 -27.58 -0.70 9.54
CA ALA A 154 -27.48 -0.11 8.19
C ALA A 154 -28.29 -0.92 7.16
N ARG A 155 -28.14 -2.24 7.15
CA ARG A 155 -28.90 -3.13 6.27
C ARG A 155 -30.40 -2.90 6.40
N ASP A 156 -30.93 -2.96 7.63
CA ASP A 156 -32.38 -2.86 7.87
C ASP A 156 -32.93 -1.49 7.43
N ARG A 157 -32.16 -0.43 7.55
CA ARG A 157 -32.49 0.89 7.04
C ARG A 157 -32.45 0.94 5.51
N ILE A 158 -31.39 0.42 4.90
CA ILE A 158 -31.17 0.44 3.45
C ILE A 158 -32.27 -0.32 2.70
N VAL A 159 -32.68 -1.48 3.21
CA VAL A 159 -33.72 -2.28 2.54
C VAL A 159 -35.13 -1.86 2.88
N ALA A 160 -35.33 -0.85 3.73
CA ALA A 160 -36.68 -0.47 4.19
C ALA A 160 -37.62 -0.18 3.01
N GLY A 161 -38.77 -0.86 3.00
CA GLY A 161 -39.75 -0.77 1.93
C GLY A 161 -39.52 -1.62 0.69
N ASN A 162 -38.43 -2.42 0.67
CA ASN A 162 -38.08 -3.34 -0.44
C ASN A 162 -38.08 -4.78 0.04
N ASP A 163 -38.60 -5.70 -0.76
CA ASP A 163 -38.40 -7.14 -0.58
C ASP A 163 -37.07 -7.55 -1.24
N PHE A 164 -35.98 -7.06 -0.67
CA PHE A 164 -34.63 -7.26 -1.20
C PHE A 164 -33.74 -7.91 -0.15
N ASN A 165 -33.20 -9.09 -0.47
CA ASN A 165 -32.37 -9.86 0.45
C ASN A 165 -30.93 -9.34 0.46
N LEU A 166 -30.63 -8.41 1.36
CA LEU A 166 -29.30 -7.89 1.62
C LEU A 166 -28.74 -8.50 2.90
N THR A 167 -27.53 -9.06 2.85
CA THR A 167 -26.83 -9.56 4.02
C THR A 167 -25.91 -8.48 4.61
N THR A 168 -25.44 -8.65 5.85
CA THR A 168 -24.41 -7.74 6.44
C THR A 168 -23.11 -7.76 5.66
N THR A 169 -22.74 -8.92 5.08
CA THR A 169 -21.60 -9.02 4.16
C THR A 169 -21.81 -8.21 2.88
N ASP A 170 -23.03 -8.19 2.35
CA ASP A 170 -23.32 -7.32 1.20
C ASP A 170 -23.19 -5.84 1.56
N VAL A 171 -23.65 -5.43 2.75
CA VAL A 171 -23.48 -4.06 3.26
C VAL A 171 -22.00 -3.71 3.40
N GLN A 172 -21.20 -4.62 3.94
CA GLN A 172 -19.75 -4.44 4.02
C GLN A 172 -19.11 -4.29 2.63
N ASN A 173 -19.54 -5.08 1.65
CA ASN A 173 -19.08 -4.94 0.27
C ASN A 173 -19.54 -3.62 -0.38
N MET A 174 -20.66 -3.02 0.05
CA MET A 174 -21.13 -1.72 -0.44
C MET A 174 -20.21 -0.56 0.00
N PHE A 175 -19.53 -0.62 1.16
CA PHE A 175 -18.48 0.34 1.49
C PHE A 175 -17.33 0.28 0.48
N GLN A 176 -16.92 -0.93 0.10
CA GLN A 176 -15.89 -1.11 -0.94
C GLN A 176 -16.40 -0.63 -2.31
N TRP A 177 -17.67 -0.91 -2.64
CA TRP A 177 -18.28 -0.42 -3.87
C TRP A 177 -18.23 1.12 -3.96
N CYS A 178 -18.64 1.81 -2.89
CA CYS A 178 -18.52 3.27 -2.78
C CYS A 178 -17.09 3.73 -3.14
N ALA A 179 -16.07 3.15 -2.51
CA ALA A 179 -14.67 3.54 -2.74
C ALA A 179 -14.19 3.25 -4.17
N TYR A 180 -14.45 2.05 -4.70
CA TYR A 180 -14.04 1.69 -6.06
C TYR A 180 -14.74 2.54 -7.13
N GLU A 181 -16.02 2.84 -6.97
CA GLU A 181 -16.74 3.65 -7.94
C GLU A 181 -16.28 5.12 -7.94
N ILE A 182 -15.91 5.68 -6.78
CA ILE A 182 -15.27 7.01 -6.70
C ILE A 182 -13.99 7.03 -7.53
N ASN A 183 -13.17 5.99 -7.49
CA ASN A 183 -11.93 5.91 -8.27
C ASN A 183 -12.17 5.85 -9.77
N VAL A 184 -13.34 5.41 -10.22
CA VAL A 184 -13.68 5.32 -11.65
C VAL A 184 -14.41 6.55 -12.13
N ARG A 185 -15.38 7.06 -11.34
CA ARG A 185 -16.33 8.09 -11.75
C ARG A 185 -16.20 9.42 -10.98
N GLY A 186 -15.41 9.43 -9.89
CA GLY A 186 -15.27 10.58 -9.00
C GLY A 186 -16.44 10.76 -8.02
N ALA A 187 -17.49 9.96 -8.13
CA ALA A 187 -18.65 9.94 -7.24
C ALA A 187 -19.34 8.57 -7.29
N SER A 188 -20.08 8.21 -6.25
CA SER A 188 -20.88 7.01 -6.20
C SER A 188 -22.17 7.24 -5.40
N PRO A 189 -23.36 6.92 -5.94
CA PRO A 189 -24.60 6.98 -5.19
C PRO A 189 -24.66 5.93 -4.07
N VAL A 190 -23.85 4.89 -4.15
CA VAL A 190 -23.74 3.88 -3.08
C VAL A 190 -23.14 4.47 -1.81
N CYS A 191 -22.32 5.51 -1.92
CA CYS A 191 -21.79 6.22 -0.76
C CYS A 191 -22.88 6.89 0.07
N ASP A 192 -23.95 7.39 -0.57
CA ASP A 192 -25.05 8.10 0.09
C ASP A 192 -25.92 7.16 0.95
N LEU A 193 -25.76 5.84 0.80
CA LEU A 193 -26.40 4.84 1.66
C LEU A 193 -25.89 4.86 3.10
N PHE A 194 -24.76 5.47 3.37
CA PHE A 194 -24.09 5.39 4.67
C PHE A 194 -24.06 6.72 5.39
N THR A 195 -24.26 6.65 6.70
CA THR A 195 -24.06 7.79 7.61
C THR A 195 -22.57 8.01 7.89
N ASN A 196 -22.22 9.22 8.34
CA ASN A 196 -20.86 9.52 8.79
C ASN A 196 -20.39 8.60 9.92
N GLU A 197 -21.30 8.23 10.85
CA GLU A 197 -20.97 7.31 11.94
C GLU A 197 -20.63 5.91 11.40
N GLU A 198 -21.39 5.41 10.44
CA GLU A 198 -21.13 4.11 9.81
C GLU A 198 -19.79 4.11 9.06
N PHE A 199 -19.45 5.20 8.35
CA PHE A 199 -18.13 5.37 7.75
C PHE A 199 -17.01 5.38 8.78
N ILE A 200 -17.16 6.10 9.89
CA ILE A 200 -16.15 6.16 10.96
C ILE A 200 -15.95 4.77 11.57
N ARG A 201 -17.02 4.05 11.87
CA ARG A 201 -16.95 2.70 12.45
C ARG A 201 -16.35 1.69 11.48
N TYR A 202 -16.70 1.77 10.20
CA TYR A 202 -16.13 0.89 9.18
C TYR A 202 -14.64 1.20 8.92
N SER A 203 -14.28 2.50 8.84
CA SER A 203 -12.87 2.91 8.71
C SER A 203 -12.03 2.39 9.87
N TYR A 204 -12.54 2.50 11.10
CA TYR A 204 -11.82 2.00 12.26
C TYR A 204 -11.75 0.46 12.30
N TYR A 205 -12.75 -0.25 11.79
CA TYR A 205 -12.66 -1.70 11.58
C TYR A 205 -11.49 -2.05 10.64
N ILE A 206 -11.29 -1.30 9.57
CA ILE A 206 -10.14 -1.49 8.67
C ILE A 206 -8.83 -1.18 9.38
N ASP A 207 -8.78 -0.12 10.21
CA ASP A 207 -7.61 0.21 11.03
C ASP A 207 -7.26 -0.96 11.97
N VAL A 208 -8.22 -1.49 12.72
CA VAL A 208 -8.06 -2.65 13.60
C VAL A 208 -7.60 -3.88 12.83
N SER A 209 -8.28 -4.19 11.71
CA SER A 209 -7.93 -5.34 10.89
C SER A 209 -6.49 -5.25 10.39
N THR A 210 -6.09 -4.13 9.79
CA THR A 210 -4.73 -3.95 9.26
C THR A 210 -3.68 -3.93 10.36
N TYR A 211 -3.98 -3.25 11.47
CA TYR A 211 -3.07 -3.16 12.63
C TYR A 211 -2.68 -4.55 13.14
N TYR A 212 -3.67 -5.40 13.39
CA TYR A 212 -3.44 -6.72 13.96
C TYR A 212 -3.00 -7.78 12.94
N SER A 213 -3.31 -7.60 11.65
CA SER A 213 -2.88 -8.54 10.61
C SER A 213 -1.49 -8.22 10.04
N ASN A 214 -1.23 -6.97 9.68
CA ASN A 214 -0.10 -6.60 8.83
C ASN A 214 0.70 -5.39 9.34
N SER A 215 0.47 -4.94 10.58
CA SER A 215 1.17 -3.80 11.14
C SER A 215 1.68 -4.10 12.55
N PHE A 216 1.76 -3.12 13.43
CA PHE A 216 2.39 -3.21 14.76
C PHE A 216 1.80 -4.29 15.67
N GLY A 217 0.52 -4.63 15.50
CA GLY A 217 -0.16 -5.66 16.30
C GLY A 217 0.25 -7.09 15.94
N ASN A 218 0.86 -7.33 14.79
CA ASN A 218 1.42 -8.62 14.41
C ASN A 218 2.93 -8.61 14.63
N ASN A 219 3.42 -9.44 15.54
CA ASN A 219 4.81 -9.48 15.98
C ASN A 219 5.82 -9.94 14.91
N MET A 220 5.35 -10.51 13.78
CA MET A 220 6.19 -10.97 12.68
C MET A 220 6.42 -9.90 11.61
N THR A 221 5.62 -8.82 11.57
CA THR A 221 5.70 -7.79 10.52
C THR A 221 7.08 -7.15 10.44
N ALA A 222 7.62 -6.72 11.58
CA ALA A 222 8.95 -6.09 11.62
C ALA A 222 10.06 -7.06 11.20
N THR A 223 9.93 -8.35 11.50
CA THR A 223 10.88 -9.39 11.07
C THR A 223 10.81 -9.61 9.56
N ALA A 224 9.61 -9.70 9.00
CA ALA A 224 9.41 -9.90 7.57
C ALA A 224 10.00 -8.73 6.74
N ALA A 225 9.90 -7.49 7.24
CA ALA A 225 10.45 -6.31 6.57
C ALA A 225 11.92 -6.00 6.91
N ALA A 226 12.52 -6.67 7.90
CA ALA A 226 13.89 -6.39 8.35
C ALA A 226 14.94 -6.46 7.22
N PRO A 227 14.90 -7.40 6.26
CA PRO A 227 15.85 -7.44 5.16
C PRO A 227 15.84 -6.17 4.33
N TYR A 228 14.66 -5.63 4.02
CA TYR A 228 14.52 -4.41 3.23
C TYR A 228 14.94 -3.16 4.02
N LEU A 229 14.63 -3.12 5.32
CA LEU A 229 15.11 -2.06 6.21
C LEU A 229 16.64 -2.03 6.30
N ASN A 230 17.27 -3.21 6.45
CA ASN A 230 18.72 -3.32 6.43
C ASN A 230 19.31 -2.91 5.09
N ALA A 231 18.70 -3.35 3.97
CA ALA A 231 19.12 -2.96 2.62
C ALA A 231 19.05 -1.44 2.43
N THR A 232 18.00 -0.79 2.91
CA THR A 232 17.87 0.67 2.88
C THR A 232 19.02 1.35 3.64
N LEU A 233 19.35 0.88 4.85
CA LEU A 233 20.50 1.40 5.61
C LEU A 233 21.81 1.22 4.85
N GLN A 234 22.07 0.02 4.31
CA GLN A 234 23.30 -0.24 3.56
C GLN A 234 23.39 0.59 2.29
N PHE A 235 22.27 0.82 1.60
CA PHE A 235 22.23 1.72 0.44
C PHE A 235 22.57 3.16 0.83
N LEU A 236 22.02 3.66 1.92
CA LEU A 236 22.30 5.02 2.42
C LEU A 236 23.74 5.20 2.93
N LYS A 237 24.44 4.10 3.30
CA LYS A 237 25.86 4.12 3.72
C LYS A 237 26.82 4.29 2.56
N GLN A 238 26.39 4.07 1.31
CA GLN A 238 27.27 4.24 0.15
C GLN A 238 27.70 5.70 0.00
N GLU A 239 28.99 5.90 -0.26
CA GLU A 239 29.54 7.24 -0.53
C GLU A 239 29.27 7.68 -1.98
N ASP A 240 29.34 6.73 -2.92
CA ASP A 240 29.11 6.95 -4.35
C ASP A 240 28.18 5.85 -4.90
N PRO A 241 26.88 5.96 -4.70
CA PRO A 241 25.94 4.98 -5.22
C PRO A 241 25.79 5.09 -6.74
N ASP A 242 25.53 3.96 -7.39
CA ASP A 242 25.31 3.88 -8.85
C ASP A 242 24.18 4.81 -9.35
N PHE A 243 23.25 5.13 -8.48
CA PHE A 243 22.14 6.07 -8.73
C PHE A 243 21.71 6.74 -7.42
N LYS A 244 21.30 7.99 -7.52
CA LYS A 244 20.90 8.82 -6.37
C LYS A 244 19.41 8.76 -6.08
N VAL A 245 18.61 8.32 -7.05
CA VAL A 245 17.18 8.16 -6.94
C VAL A 245 16.84 6.68 -7.13
N LEU A 246 16.40 6.03 -6.06
CA LEU A 246 15.94 4.64 -6.07
C LEU A 246 14.42 4.64 -5.95
N LEU A 247 13.76 3.98 -6.89
CA LEU A 247 12.31 3.82 -6.94
C LEU A 247 11.96 2.34 -6.90
N ALA A 248 11.12 1.95 -5.94
CA ALA A 248 10.63 0.59 -5.79
C ALA A 248 9.11 0.59 -5.61
N PHE A 249 8.41 -0.28 -6.32
CA PHE A 249 6.95 -0.37 -6.33
C PHE A 249 6.50 -1.73 -5.83
N THR A 250 5.68 -1.71 -4.79
CA THR A 250 5.16 -2.90 -4.12
C THR A 250 3.74 -2.65 -3.62
N HIS A 251 3.23 -3.50 -2.75
CA HIS A 251 1.88 -3.43 -2.21
C HIS A 251 1.79 -2.57 -0.95
N ASP A 252 0.58 -2.14 -0.61
CA ASP A 252 0.24 -1.44 0.62
C ASP A 252 0.61 -2.27 1.87
N THR A 253 0.37 -3.58 1.82
CA THR A 253 0.74 -4.50 2.91
C THR A 253 2.24 -4.45 3.20
N ASP A 254 3.10 -4.45 2.16
CA ASP A 254 4.55 -4.42 2.35
C ASP A 254 5.03 -3.05 2.86
N LEU A 255 4.32 -1.97 2.52
CA LEU A 255 4.55 -0.66 3.12
C LEU A 255 4.19 -0.66 4.62
N GLU A 256 3.09 -1.31 5.03
CA GLU A 256 2.71 -1.46 6.44
C GLU A 256 3.76 -2.25 7.23
N LEU A 257 4.28 -3.34 6.65
CA LEU A 257 5.38 -4.09 7.27
C LEU A 257 6.63 -3.21 7.43
N PHE A 258 6.95 -2.41 6.43
CA PHE A 258 8.09 -1.50 6.48
C PHE A 258 7.90 -0.39 7.51
N HIS A 259 6.68 0.18 7.63
CA HIS A 259 6.31 1.09 8.73
C HIS A 259 6.55 0.48 10.10
N SER A 260 6.12 -0.78 10.27
CA SER A 260 6.28 -1.53 11.51
C SER A 260 7.76 -1.75 11.84
N ALA A 261 8.58 -2.12 10.85
CA ALA A 261 10.01 -2.27 11.04
C ALA A 261 10.70 -0.95 11.40
N LEU A 262 10.33 0.15 10.75
CA LEU A 262 10.85 1.49 11.02
C LEU A 262 10.38 2.07 12.36
N GLY A 263 9.22 1.66 12.88
CA GLY A 263 8.59 2.30 14.03
C GLY A 263 8.04 3.70 13.73
N LEU A 264 7.70 4.00 12.47
CA LEU A 264 7.02 5.24 12.11
C LEU A 264 5.55 5.16 12.48
N LEU A 265 5.02 6.16 13.15
CA LEU A 265 3.62 6.21 13.61
C LEU A 265 3.27 5.06 14.57
N GLU A 266 4.25 4.45 15.22
CA GLU A 266 4.03 3.38 16.19
C GLU A 266 3.18 3.91 17.35
N PRO A 267 1.98 3.34 17.61
CA PRO A 267 1.15 3.75 18.71
C PRO A 267 1.76 3.34 20.05
N GLU A 268 1.43 4.06 21.13
CA GLU A 268 1.94 3.74 22.47
C GLU A 268 1.30 2.49 23.09
N HIS A 269 0.11 2.16 22.62
CA HIS A 269 -0.68 1.01 23.08
C HIS A 269 -1.37 0.37 21.88
N ASP A 270 -1.70 -0.90 22.01
CA ASP A 270 -2.50 -1.63 21.05
C ASP A 270 -3.85 -0.95 20.79
N LEU A 271 -4.36 -1.09 19.58
CA LEU A 271 -5.66 -0.52 19.21
C LEU A 271 -6.80 -1.17 20.02
N PRO A 272 -7.68 -0.38 20.64
CA PRO A 272 -8.85 -0.92 21.32
C PRO A 272 -9.84 -1.52 20.32
N THR A 273 -10.49 -2.63 20.71
CA THR A 273 -11.55 -3.28 19.89
C THR A 273 -12.95 -2.99 20.41
N ASP A 274 -13.08 -2.36 21.57
CA ASP A 274 -14.36 -2.08 22.23
C ASP A 274 -14.93 -0.68 21.93
N HIS A 275 -14.14 0.21 21.37
CA HIS A 275 -14.57 1.56 20.98
C HIS A 275 -13.67 2.16 19.89
N VAL A 276 -14.14 3.22 19.24
CA VAL A 276 -13.33 4.04 18.32
C VAL A 276 -12.63 5.13 19.16
N PRO A 277 -11.29 5.13 19.29
CA PRO A 277 -10.58 6.15 20.05
C PRO A 277 -10.55 7.49 19.31
N PHE A 278 -10.50 8.60 20.06
CA PHE A 278 -10.31 9.92 19.46
C PHE A 278 -9.28 10.74 20.25
N PRO A 279 -8.20 11.21 19.60
CA PRO A 279 -7.82 10.89 18.23
C PRO A 279 -7.42 9.41 18.06
N SER A 280 -7.59 8.87 16.85
CA SER A 280 -7.09 7.53 16.58
C SER A 280 -5.56 7.53 16.57
N PRO A 281 -4.90 6.63 17.31
CA PRO A 281 -3.43 6.58 17.36
C PRO A 281 -2.81 5.94 16.12
N TYR A 282 -3.60 5.27 15.30
CA TYR A 282 -3.22 4.64 14.04
C TYR A 282 -4.37 4.75 13.04
N SER A 283 -4.04 4.96 11.78
CA SER A 283 -5.01 4.97 10.69
C SER A 283 -4.38 4.40 9.43
N HIS A 284 -4.90 3.28 8.97
CA HIS A 284 -4.48 2.62 7.74
C HIS A 284 -4.59 3.55 6.52
N VAL A 285 -5.72 4.25 6.38
CA VAL A 285 -5.93 5.16 5.24
C VAL A 285 -5.01 6.39 5.25
N GLN A 286 -4.38 6.71 6.38
CA GLN A 286 -3.36 7.75 6.45
C GLN A 286 -1.95 7.18 6.23
N ALA A 287 -1.70 5.96 6.69
CA ALA A 287 -0.42 5.28 6.51
C ALA A 287 -0.24 4.83 5.05
N THR A 288 -1.21 4.08 4.53
CA THR A 288 -1.15 3.48 3.20
C THR A 288 -2.41 3.74 2.37
N PRO A 289 -2.73 5.02 2.03
CA PRO A 289 -3.79 5.33 1.08
C PRO A 289 -3.45 4.79 -0.32
N GLN A 290 -4.40 4.82 -1.24
CA GLN A 290 -4.09 4.55 -2.65
C GLN A 290 -3.01 5.52 -3.15
N GLY A 291 -1.99 4.97 -3.84
CA GLY A 291 -0.80 5.72 -4.21
C GLY A 291 0.11 6.08 -3.02
N ALA A 292 0.02 5.31 -1.93
CA ALA A 292 0.87 5.46 -0.75
C ALA A 292 2.36 5.39 -1.10
N ARG A 293 3.15 6.12 -0.34
CA ARG A 293 4.60 6.21 -0.54
C ARG A 293 5.36 6.54 0.72
N ILE A 294 6.49 5.88 0.88
CA ILE A 294 7.49 6.19 1.90
C ILE A 294 8.73 6.68 1.16
N VAL A 295 9.17 7.89 1.45
CA VAL A 295 10.38 8.46 0.87
C VAL A 295 11.42 8.62 1.97
N THR A 296 12.60 8.04 1.74
CA THR A 296 13.78 8.23 2.58
C THR A 296 14.69 9.26 1.92
N GLU A 297 14.86 10.42 2.53
CA GLU A 297 15.76 11.46 2.02
C GLU A 297 17.04 11.51 2.86
N LYS A 298 18.20 11.32 2.20
CA LYS A 298 19.52 11.60 2.79
C LYS A 298 20.06 12.89 2.18
N TYR A 299 20.48 13.82 3.01
CA TYR A 299 21.01 15.10 2.57
C TYR A 299 22.10 15.62 3.50
N SER A 300 22.90 16.55 3.00
CA SER A 300 23.96 17.21 3.74
C SER A 300 23.55 18.62 4.15
N CYS A 301 23.83 18.99 5.39
CA CYS A 301 23.65 20.34 5.90
C CYS A 301 24.80 20.69 6.84
N SER A 302 25.50 21.80 6.59
CA SER A 302 26.61 22.29 7.42
C SER A 302 27.69 21.23 7.70
N GLY A 303 28.02 20.41 6.68
CA GLY A 303 29.06 19.39 6.77
C GLY A 303 28.64 18.09 7.49
N LYS A 304 27.39 17.94 7.85
CA LYS A 304 26.83 16.73 8.41
C LYS A 304 25.77 16.13 7.49
N SER A 305 25.61 14.81 7.54
CA SER A 305 24.56 14.07 6.82
C SER A 305 23.38 13.80 7.73
N TYR A 306 22.19 13.89 7.14
CA TYR A 306 20.91 13.70 7.83
C TYR A 306 20.00 12.81 7.01
N VAL A 307 19.09 12.10 7.69
CA VAL A 307 18.02 11.29 7.09
C VAL A 307 16.67 11.75 7.64
N ARG A 308 15.67 11.81 6.77
CA ARG A 308 14.27 11.97 7.19
C ARG A 308 13.34 11.12 6.34
N TYR A 309 12.18 10.86 6.88
CA TYR A 309 11.12 10.14 6.19
C TYR A 309 9.97 11.07 5.81
N LEU A 310 9.47 10.88 4.59
CA LEU A 310 8.20 11.45 4.18
C LEU A 310 7.24 10.31 3.94
N LEU A 311 6.08 10.39 4.58
CA LEU A 311 4.97 9.50 4.37
C LEU A 311 3.88 10.27 3.63
N ASN A 312 3.53 9.84 2.42
CA ASN A 312 2.52 10.51 1.61
C ASN A 312 2.80 12.03 1.50
N ASP A 313 4.07 12.40 1.24
CA ASP A 313 4.63 13.77 1.13
C ASP A 313 4.77 14.55 2.44
N ALA A 314 4.22 14.08 3.54
CA ALA A 314 4.38 14.71 4.85
C ALA A 314 5.63 14.19 5.57
N VAL A 315 6.41 15.08 6.18
CA VAL A 315 7.54 14.68 7.02
C VAL A 315 7.02 13.97 8.27
N VAL A 316 7.46 12.73 8.48
CA VAL A 316 7.19 11.95 9.69
C VAL A 316 8.50 11.77 10.46
N PRO A 317 8.66 12.45 11.60
CA PRO A 317 9.88 12.38 12.38
C PRO A 317 10.06 11.01 13.05
N ILE A 318 11.32 10.58 13.18
CA ILE A 318 11.67 9.48 14.09
C ILE A 318 11.55 10.01 15.52
N LYS A 319 10.64 9.44 16.34
CA LYS A 319 10.33 9.96 17.70
C LYS A 319 11.56 10.28 18.55
N THR A 320 12.62 9.46 18.47
CA THR A 320 13.83 9.56 19.27
C THR A 320 14.96 10.32 18.58
N CYS A 321 14.79 10.75 17.30
CA CYS A 321 15.82 11.41 16.54
C CYS A 321 15.22 12.36 15.48
N GLN A 322 14.90 13.58 15.93
CA GLN A 322 14.25 14.61 15.10
C GLN A 322 14.81 16.03 15.33
N ASP A 323 16.01 16.11 15.90
CA ASP A 323 16.65 17.34 16.28
C ASP A 323 17.46 18.00 15.13
N GLY A 324 17.55 17.37 13.98
CA GLY A 324 18.18 17.90 12.79
C GLY A 324 17.29 18.84 11.97
N PRO A 325 17.84 19.50 10.91
CA PRO A 325 17.08 20.37 10.04
C PRO A 325 15.85 19.67 9.44
N GLY A 326 14.68 20.34 9.48
CA GLY A 326 13.43 19.79 8.93
C GLY A 326 12.98 18.50 9.59
N PHE A 327 13.18 18.38 10.90
CA PHE A 327 12.83 17.21 11.72
C PHE A 327 13.56 15.92 11.32
N SER A 328 14.78 16.07 10.78
CA SER A 328 15.61 14.93 10.39
C SER A 328 16.45 14.40 11.55
N CYS A 329 17.00 13.21 11.34
CA CYS A 329 17.94 12.54 12.22
C CYS A 329 19.36 12.66 11.65
N GLU A 330 20.37 13.03 12.47
CA GLU A 330 21.77 12.97 12.05
C GLU A 330 22.13 11.51 11.69
N PHE A 331 22.86 11.30 10.58
CA PHE A 331 23.06 9.99 9.99
C PHE A 331 23.64 8.96 10.95
N SER A 332 24.60 9.35 11.80
CA SER A 332 25.17 8.45 12.79
C SER A 332 24.16 7.97 13.87
N LYS A 333 23.23 8.85 14.24
CA LYS A 333 22.13 8.50 15.16
C LYS A 333 21.09 7.65 14.47
N TYR A 334 20.81 7.95 13.18
CA TYR A 334 19.93 7.16 12.34
C TYR A 334 20.45 5.72 12.18
N GLU A 335 21.76 5.55 11.90
CA GLU A 335 22.39 4.23 11.83
C GLU A 335 22.15 3.44 13.12
N SER A 336 22.47 4.02 14.27
CA SER A 336 22.24 3.38 15.58
C SER A 336 20.75 3.07 15.83
N TYR A 337 19.84 3.94 15.38
CA TYR A 337 18.40 3.70 15.48
C TYR A 337 17.96 2.50 14.66
N ILE A 338 18.40 2.40 13.39
CA ILE A 338 18.06 1.26 12.54
C ILE A 338 18.69 -0.04 13.06
N GLU A 339 19.94 0.00 13.54
CA GLU A 339 20.58 -1.17 14.17
C GLU A 339 19.76 -1.67 15.38
N LEU A 340 19.24 -0.76 16.21
CA LEU A 340 18.34 -1.12 17.31
C LEU A 340 17.02 -1.74 16.81
N ARG A 341 16.43 -1.21 15.73
CA ARG A 341 15.19 -1.77 15.14
C ARG A 341 15.42 -3.17 14.54
N LEU A 342 16.62 -3.46 14.07
CA LEU A 342 17.02 -4.77 13.53
C LEU A 342 17.48 -5.76 14.60
N GLU A 343 17.74 -5.31 15.82
CA GLU A 343 18.19 -6.18 16.91
C GLU A 343 17.19 -7.31 17.16
N GLY A 344 17.69 -8.55 17.18
CA GLY A 344 16.86 -9.75 17.37
C GLY A 344 15.99 -10.13 16.18
N LYS A 345 16.11 -9.48 15.03
CA LYS A 345 15.39 -9.79 13.81
C LYS A 345 16.23 -10.68 12.89
N ASP A 346 16.09 -11.99 13.05
CA ASP A 346 16.69 -12.99 12.14
C ASP A 346 15.62 -13.49 11.18
N TYR A 347 15.58 -12.90 9.99
CA TYR A 347 14.58 -13.23 8.97
C TYR A 347 14.61 -14.73 8.63
N ALA A 348 15.81 -15.30 8.39
CA ALA A 348 15.92 -16.68 7.99
C ALA A 348 15.40 -17.65 9.05
N ALA A 349 15.84 -17.48 10.29
CA ALA A 349 15.44 -18.34 11.38
C ALA A 349 13.99 -18.13 11.81
N GLN A 350 13.54 -16.86 11.92
CA GLN A 350 12.20 -16.54 12.41
C GLN A 350 11.12 -16.78 11.35
N CYS A 351 11.41 -16.53 10.07
CA CYS A 351 10.49 -16.85 8.97
C CYS A 351 10.50 -18.33 8.59
N GLY A 352 11.49 -19.11 9.04
CA GLY A 352 11.57 -20.55 8.74
C GLY A 352 11.87 -20.85 7.27
N ILE A 353 12.61 -19.97 6.59
CA ILE A 353 13.00 -20.21 5.19
C ILE A 353 14.08 -21.28 5.09
N SER A 354 14.11 -22.01 3.97
CA SER A 354 15.15 -23.01 3.73
C SER A 354 16.50 -22.36 3.36
N ALA A 355 17.60 -23.07 3.57
CA ALA A 355 18.96 -22.53 3.41
C ALA A 355 19.34 -22.16 1.96
N ASP A 356 18.59 -22.63 0.98
CA ASP A 356 18.74 -22.33 -0.44
C ASP A 356 17.94 -21.09 -0.89
N VAL A 357 17.12 -20.52 -0.01
CA VAL A 357 16.34 -19.32 -0.27
C VAL A 357 17.10 -18.08 0.25
N PRO A 358 17.18 -16.99 -0.53
CA PRO A 358 17.89 -15.78 -0.10
C PRO A 358 17.38 -15.19 1.22
N ALA A 359 18.28 -14.90 2.15
CA ALA A 359 17.98 -14.30 3.45
C ALA A 359 18.22 -12.77 3.50
N ALA A 360 18.67 -12.19 2.39
CA ALA A 360 18.98 -10.76 2.27
C ALA A 360 18.59 -10.22 0.89
N VAL A 361 18.37 -8.92 0.81
CA VAL A 361 18.15 -8.20 -0.45
C VAL A 361 19.47 -8.07 -1.19
N SER A 362 19.54 -8.49 -2.45
CA SER A 362 20.68 -8.29 -3.34
C SER A 362 20.34 -7.51 -4.62
N PHE A 363 19.08 -7.48 -5.05
CA PHE A 363 18.66 -6.85 -6.31
C PHE A 363 19.06 -5.38 -6.41
N LEU A 364 19.25 -4.67 -5.32
CA LEU A 364 19.70 -3.27 -5.33
C LEU A 364 21.17 -3.10 -5.76
N TRP A 365 21.96 -4.17 -5.76
CA TRP A 365 23.39 -4.15 -6.08
C TRP A 365 23.77 -4.99 -7.29
N ASP A 366 23.09 -6.12 -7.50
CA ASP A 366 23.39 -7.07 -8.56
C ASP A 366 22.50 -6.94 -9.80
N TYR A 367 21.60 -5.94 -9.83
CA TYR A 367 20.63 -5.72 -10.90
C TYR A 367 21.24 -5.59 -12.31
N LYS A 368 22.54 -5.20 -12.43
CA LYS A 368 23.27 -5.13 -13.71
C LYS A 368 23.73 -6.50 -14.19
N THR A 369 23.84 -7.48 -13.32
CA THR A 369 24.43 -8.80 -13.61
C THR A 369 23.43 -9.94 -13.46
N ALA A 370 22.46 -9.81 -12.58
CA ALA A 370 21.37 -10.75 -12.42
C ALA A 370 20.20 -10.38 -13.34
N ASN A 371 19.45 -11.38 -13.78
CA ASN A 371 18.27 -11.16 -14.63
C ASN A 371 17.02 -11.01 -13.78
N TYR A 372 16.55 -9.78 -13.63
CA TYR A 372 15.29 -9.45 -12.97
C TYR A 372 14.18 -9.00 -13.95
N THR A 373 14.31 -9.34 -15.24
CA THR A 373 13.35 -8.89 -16.25
C THR A 373 12.42 -10.01 -16.72
N ALA A 374 12.62 -11.23 -16.26
CA ALA A 374 11.97 -12.42 -16.82
C ALA A 374 10.83 -12.96 -15.97
N ALA A 375 10.45 -12.31 -14.89
CA ALA A 375 9.28 -12.72 -14.14
C ALA A 375 8.02 -12.46 -14.98
N ASP A 376 7.18 -13.49 -15.15
CA ASP A 376 5.86 -13.31 -15.71
C ASP A 376 5.14 -12.26 -14.88
N ILE A 377 4.66 -11.21 -15.55
CA ILE A 377 3.85 -10.19 -14.89
C ILE A 377 2.47 -10.79 -14.71
N ASP A 378 2.11 -11.05 -13.47
CA ASP A 378 0.79 -11.55 -13.11
C ASP A 378 -0.26 -10.49 -13.44
N SER A 379 -1.21 -10.86 -14.30
CA SER A 379 -2.27 -9.97 -14.83
C SER A 379 -3.56 -10.07 -14.04
#